data_887a9c563b6b5e9b73ed9a450a73a6b2
#
_entry.id   887a9c563b6b5e9b73ed9a450a73a6b2
#
_cell.length_a   1.000
_cell.length_b   1.000
_cell.length_c   1.000
_cell.angle_alpha   90.00
_cell.angle_beta   90.00
_cell.angle_gamma   90.00
#
_symmetry.space_group_name_H-M   'P 1'
#
loop_
_entity.id
_entity.type
_entity.pdbx_description
1 polymer ?
#
loop_
_entity_poly.entity_id
_entity_poly.type
_entity_poly.pdbx_seq_one_letter_code
_entity_poly.pdbx_strand_id
1 'polypeptide(L)'
;AVTKRASMDLVRELFELGHRHFGENRVQQLAARAAQIEEYRERIDEHPVSSGRSAPDSPLWHMVGALQRNKVRKATETCRLIHSVDSLRLAEEIQIQSSKRDRVTEVLIEVNFGEVQKSGIAAPAVRHLVDQMGSMLNVRVRGLMCMAPDTEDQALVRNTFERCHEVFEDVRKFIRESDRIDILSMGMSNDFETAIECGANLVRIGHAIVGDPVVESGEDEPDLD
;
A
#
# COMPACT_ATOMS: atom_id res chain seq x y z
N ALA A 1 -8.29 4.48 1.95
CA ALA A 1 -9.22 3.77 1.06
C ALA A 1 -8.46 3.08 -0.07
N VAL A 2 -8.88 1.88 -0.49
CA VAL A 2 -8.37 1.20 -1.69
C VAL A 2 -9.32 1.52 -2.84
N THR A 3 -8.84 2.29 -3.80
CA THR A 3 -9.68 2.89 -4.85
C THR A 3 -9.60 2.20 -6.21
N LYS A 4 -8.97 1.03 -6.30
CA LYS A 4 -8.73 0.27 -7.54
C LYS A 4 -9.94 0.10 -8.47
N ARG A 5 -11.16 0.15 -7.95
CA ARG A 5 -12.42 0.01 -8.69
C ARG A 5 -13.33 1.25 -8.59
N ALA A 6 -12.89 2.30 -7.91
CA ALA A 6 -13.65 3.55 -7.78
C ALA A 6 -13.59 4.37 -9.07
N SER A 7 -14.65 5.12 -9.36
CA SER A 7 -14.59 6.19 -10.37
C SER A 7 -13.71 7.35 -9.90
N MET A 8 -13.25 8.18 -10.83
CA MET A 8 -12.48 9.38 -10.44
C MET A 8 -13.32 10.38 -9.66
N ASP A 9 -14.62 10.46 -9.92
CA ASP A 9 -15.51 11.35 -9.18
C ASP A 9 -15.61 10.93 -7.71
N LEU A 10 -15.70 9.63 -7.43
CA LEU A 10 -15.69 9.12 -6.06
C LEU A 10 -14.32 9.37 -5.38
N VAL A 11 -13.21 9.23 -6.12
CA VAL A 11 -11.88 9.55 -5.56
C VAL A 11 -11.77 11.04 -5.20
N ARG A 12 -12.34 11.95 -6.03
CA ARG A 12 -12.40 13.38 -5.74
C ARG A 12 -13.29 13.68 -4.54
N GLU A 13 -14.45 13.05 -4.45
CA GLU A 13 -15.36 13.21 -3.31
C GLU A 13 -14.68 12.80 -1.99
N LEU A 14 -14.02 11.64 -1.96
CA LEU A 14 -13.25 11.20 -0.80
C LEU A 14 -12.15 12.20 -0.44
N PHE A 15 -11.46 12.76 -1.44
CA PHE A 15 -10.43 13.77 -1.23
C PHE A 15 -11.02 15.06 -0.64
N GLU A 16 -12.16 15.55 -1.14
CA GLU A 16 -12.88 16.71 -0.62
C GLU A 16 -13.39 16.52 0.81
N LEU A 17 -13.77 15.29 1.17
CA LEU A 17 -14.14 14.91 2.54
C LEU A 17 -12.92 14.85 3.49
N GLY A 18 -11.71 15.14 2.97
CA GLY A 18 -10.48 15.17 3.76
C GLY A 18 -9.78 13.83 3.87
N HIS A 19 -10.19 12.79 3.11
CA HIS A 19 -9.46 11.53 3.09
C HIS A 19 -8.10 11.70 2.43
N ARG A 20 -7.04 11.18 3.06
CA ARG A 20 -5.65 11.42 2.66
C ARG A 20 -4.96 10.18 2.07
N HIS A 21 -5.32 8.99 2.51
CA HIS A 21 -4.59 7.76 2.18
C HIS A 21 -5.30 6.94 1.11
N PHE A 22 -4.79 7.00 -0.13
CA PHE A 22 -5.37 6.27 -1.27
C PHE A 22 -4.47 5.11 -1.67
N GLY A 23 -5.06 3.91 -1.81
CA GLY A 23 -4.36 2.68 -2.19
C GLY A 23 -4.74 2.20 -3.59
N GLU A 24 -3.74 1.89 -4.41
CA GLU A 24 -3.92 1.36 -5.75
C GLU A 24 -3.14 0.05 -5.93
N ASN A 25 -3.67 -0.83 -6.78
CA ASN A 25 -3.03 -2.11 -7.08
C ASN A 25 -2.26 -2.13 -8.40
N ARG A 26 -2.39 -1.11 -9.24
CA ARG A 26 -1.67 -0.95 -10.52
C ARG A 26 -0.96 0.41 -10.56
N VAL A 27 0.33 0.39 -10.87
CA VAL A 27 1.17 1.61 -10.89
C VAL A 27 0.68 2.65 -11.91
N GLN A 28 0.20 2.21 -13.06
CA GLN A 28 -0.32 3.10 -14.09
C GLN A 28 -1.55 3.87 -13.60
N GLN A 29 -2.49 3.15 -12.99
CA GLN A 29 -3.71 3.73 -12.41
C GLN A 29 -3.38 4.68 -11.26
N LEU A 30 -2.47 4.28 -10.39
CA LEU A 30 -1.98 5.12 -9.29
C LEU A 30 -1.43 6.45 -9.83
N ALA A 31 -0.53 6.40 -10.80
CA ALA A 31 0.09 7.60 -11.33
C ALA A 31 -0.90 8.50 -12.09
N ALA A 32 -1.85 7.91 -12.82
CA ALA A 32 -2.88 8.68 -13.53
C ALA A 32 -3.81 9.40 -12.53
N ARG A 33 -4.27 8.70 -11.49
CA ARG A 33 -5.13 9.28 -10.45
C ARG A 33 -4.42 10.33 -9.62
N ALA A 34 -3.16 10.08 -9.27
CA ALA A 34 -2.36 11.06 -8.55
C ALA A 34 -2.23 12.38 -9.33
N ALA A 35 -1.95 12.30 -10.63
CA ALA A 35 -1.86 13.48 -11.49
C ALA A 35 -3.21 14.22 -11.58
N GLN A 36 -4.34 13.50 -11.73
CA GLN A 36 -5.67 14.11 -11.82
C GLN A 36 -6.10 14.78 -10.51
N ILE A 37 -5.79 14.20 -9.35
CA ILE A 37 -6.10 14.82 -8.06
C ILE A 37 -5.21 16.04 -7.81
N GLU A 38 -3.93 15.99 -8.19
CA GLU A 38 -3.05 17.14 -8.04
C GLU A 38 -3.50 18.31 -8.93
N GLU A 39 -3.84 18.06 -10.20
CA GLU A 39 -4.43 19.06 -11.09
C GLU A 39 -5.74 19.65 -10.53
N TYR A 40 -6.58 18.80 -9.95
CA TYR A 40 -7.81 19.21 -9.30
C TYR A 40 -7.53 20.11 -8.07
N ARG A 41 -6.55 19.76 -7.25
CA ARG A 41 -6.11 20.51 -6.08
C ARG A 41 -5.59 21.89 -6.48
N GLU A 42 -4.73 21.96 -7.50
CA GLU A 42 -4.18 23.22 -8.03
C GLU A 42 -5.29 24.18 -8.49
N ARG A 43 -6.31 23.65 -9.19
CA ARG A 43 -7.47 24.48 -9.61
C ARG A 43 -8.26 25.05 -8.42
N ILE A 44 -8.39 24.33 -7.31
CA ILE A 44 -9.04 24.86 -6.09
C ILE A 44 -8.18 25.98 -5.50
N ASP A 45 -6.87 25.81 -5.44
CA ASP A 45 -5.93 26.80 -4.88
C ASP A 45 -5.83 28.05 -5.75
N GLU A 46 -5.95 27.93 -7.08
CA GLU A 46 -5.96 29.09 -8.00
C GLU A 46 -7.26 29.91 -7.93
N HIS A 47 -8.39 29.31 -7.51
CA HIS A 47 -9.69 29.95 -7.46
C HIS A 47 -10.37 29.86 -6.09
N PRO A 48 -9.72 30.33 -5.01
CA PRO A 48 -10.24 30.16 -3.64
C PRO A 48 -11.55 30.93 -3.39
N VAL A 49 -11.80 32.02 -4.13
CA VAL A 49 -13.00 32.84 -3.98
C VAL A 49 -14.25 32.19 -4.57
N SER A 50 -14.10 31.41 -5.64
CA SER A 50 -15.22 30.72 -6.30
C SER A 50 -15.58 29.40 -5.62
N SER A 51 -14.62 28.74 -4.97
CA SER A 51 -14.83 27.48 -4.25
C SER A 51 -15.27 27.68 -2.78
N GLY A 52 -14.96 28.83 -2.18
CA GLY A 52 -15.21 29.09 -0.75
C GLY A 52 -14.43 28.17 0.19
N ARG A 53 -13.45 27.43 -0.33
CA ARG A 53 -12.67 26.41 0.40
C ARG A 53 -11.19 26.51 0.00
N SER A 54 -10.29 26.24 0.94
CA SER A 54 -8.91 25.91 0.61
C SER A 54 -8.82 24.44 0.19
N ALA A 55 -7.91 24.15 -0.75
CA ALA A 55 -7.68 22.75 -1.14
C ALA A 55 -7.24 21.91 0.07
N PRO A 56 -7.70 20.67 0.18
CA PRO A 56 -7.16 19.74 1.18
C PRO A 56 -5.66 19.55 0.95
N ASP A 57 -4.98 19.12 2.00
CA ASP A 57 -3.57 18.75 1.86
C ASP A 57 -3.37 17.62 0.82
N SER A 58 -2.22 17.57 0.14
CA SER A 58 -1.93 16.58 -0.89
C SER A 58 -2.16 15.14 -0.44
N PRO A 59 -2.75 14.29 -1.28
CA PRO A 59 -3.03 12.90 -0.94
C PRO A 59 -1.74 12.09 -0.80
N LEU A 60 -1.82 11.05 0.01
CA LEU A 60 -0.75 10.09 0.25
C LEU A 60 -1.08 8.79 -0.49
N TRP A 61 -0.36 8.51 -1.56
CA TRP A 61 -0.61 7.35 -2.41
C TRP A 61 0.15 6.12 -1.93
N HIS A 62 -0.53 4.98 -1.90
CA HIS A 62 0.01 3.69 -1.48
C HIS A 62 -0.06 2.70 -2.63
N MET A 63 1.04 2.03 -2.92
CA MET A 63 1.06 0.86 -3.80
C MET A 63 0.74 -0.37 -2.95
N VAL A 64 -0.46 -0.95 -3.12
CA VAL A 64 -0.92 -2.09 -2.31
C VAL A 64 -0.94 -3.41 -3.08
N GLY A 65 -0.88 -3.38 -4.41
CA GLY A 65 -0.77 -4.57 -5.24
C GLY A 65 0.67 -4.96 -5.53
N ALA A 66 0.87 -6.13 -6.14
CA ALA A 66 2.20 -6.63 -6.51
C ALA A 66 2.92 -5.65 -7.45
N LEU A 67 4.18 -5.35 -7.13
CA LEU A 67 4.99 -4.38 -7.85
C LEU A 67 6.04 -5.08 -8.70
N GLN A 68 5.89 -5.02 -10.01
CA GLN A 68 6.90 -5.51 -10.94
C GLN A 68 8.12 -4.57 -10.97
N ARG A 69 9.34 -5.12 -11.08
CA ARG A 69 10.60 -4.34 -11.08
C ARG A 69 10.64 -3.25 -12.17
N ASN A 70 10.15 -3.54 -13.38
CA ASN A 70 10.11 -2.57 -14.47
C ASN A 70 9.14 -1.38 -14.23
N LYS A 71 8.29 -1.47 -13.22
CA LYS A 71 7.35 -0.40 -12.81
C LYS A 71 7.82 0.40 -11.59
N VAL A 72 8.89 -0.04 -10.92
CA VAL A 72 9.41 0.57 -9.69
C VAL A 72 9.71 2.05 -9.87
N ARG A 73 10.33 2.43 -10.99
CA ARG A 73 10.63 3.83 -11.29
C ARG A 73 9.39 4.72 -11.10
N LYS A 74 8.26 4.32 -11.69
CA LYS A 74 7.02 5.11 -11.64
C LYS A 74 6.37 5.06 -10.26
N ALA A 75 6.44 3.92 -9.57
CA ALA A 75 5.93 3.80 -8.22
C ALA A 75 6.69 4.72 -7.25
N THR A 76 8.01 4.74 -7.29
CA THR A 76 8.84 5.60 -6.41
C THR A 76 8.69 7.11 -6.70
N GLU A 77 8.15 7.51 -7.85
CA GLU A 77 7.83 8.91 -8.14
C GLU A 77 6.63 9.40 -7.33
N THR A 78 5.64 8.54 -7.13
CA THR A 78 4.31 8.94 -6.63
C THR A 78 4.00 8.39 -5.24
N CYS A 79 4.45 7.16 -4.93
CA CYS A 79 4.04 6.50 -3.69
C CYS A 79 4.67 7.12 -2.45
N ARG A 80 3.86 7.27 -1.41
CA ARG A 80 4.29 7.50 -0.03
C ARG A 80 4.76 6.20 0.62
N LEU A 81 4.10 5.08 0.33
CA LEU A 81 4.36 3.77 0.92
C LEU A 81 4.09 2.66 -0.09
N ILE A 82 5.02 1.72 -0.22
CA ILE A 82 4.87 0.50 -1.04
C ILE A 82 4.68 -0.68 -0.08
N HIS A 83 3.53 -1.37 -0.17
CA HIS A 83 3.15 -2.45 0.76
C HIS A 83 3.63 -3.83 0.33
N SER A 84 4.08 -3.99 -0.90
CA SER A 84 4.22 -5.28 -1.60
C SER A 84 5.66 -5.67 -1.88
N VAL A 85 6.59 -5.36 -0.97
CA VAL A 85 7.99 -5.81 -1.14
C VAL A 85 8.14 -7.25 -0.65
N ASP A 86 8.41 -8.16 -1.58
CA ASP A 86 8.44 -9.59 -1.37
C ASP A 86 9.82 -10.24 -1.61
N SER A 87 10.79 -9.45 -2.05
CA SER A 87 12.11 -9.99 -2.42
C SER A 87 13.20 -8.92 -2.34
N LEU A 88 14.44 -9.39 -2.09
CA LEU A 88 15.62 -8.54 -2.12
C LEU A 88 15.79 -7.85 -3.48
N ARG A 89 15.55 -8.57 -4.58
CA ARG A 89 15.67 -8.01 -5.95
C ARG A 89 14.73 -6.84 -6.20
N LEU A 90 13.52 -6.87 -5.62
CA LEU A 90 12.59 -5.74 -5.69
C LEU A 90 13.07 -4.58 -4.82
N ALA A 91 13.56 -4.86 -3.60
CA ALA A 91 14.12 -3.85 -2.71
C ALA A 91 15.34 -3.14 -3.31
N GLU A 92 16.24 -3.89 -3.96
CA GLU A 92 17.40 -3.34 -4.68
C GLU A 92 16.98 -2.39 -5.82
N GLU A 93 15.96 -2.76 -6.60
CA GLU A 93 15.46 -1.88 -7.65
C GLU A 93 14.82 -0.60 -7.07
N ILE A 94 14.08 -0.71 -5.94
CA ILE A 94 13.54 0.44 -5.23
C ILE A 94 14.69 1.34 -4.75
N GLN A 95 15.75 0.76 -4.18
CA GLN A 95 16.96 1.48 -3.75
C GLN A 95 17.57 2.27 -4.92
N ILE A 96 17.78 1.62 -6.07
CA ILE A 96 18.37 2.23 -7.26
C ILE A 96 17.52 3.41 -7.75
N GLN A 97 16.21 3.24 -7.84
CA GLN A 97 15.32 4.28 -8.36
C GLN A 97 15.13 5.42 -7.35
N SER A 98 15.13 5.13 -6.07
CA SER A 98 15.05 6.14 -5.00
C SER A 98 16.33 6.97 -4.89
N SER A 99 17.50 6.33 -4.98
CA SER A 99 18.80 6.99 -4.97
C SER A 99 18.95 7.98 -6.13
N LYS A 100 18.49 7.63 -7.34
CA LYS A 100 18.51 8.57 -8.49
C LYS A 100 17.71 9.85 -8.26
N ARG A 101 16.84 9.89 -7.26
CA ARG A 101 15.96 11.02 -6.91
C ARG A 101 16.33 11.66 -5.58
N ASP A 102 17.42 11.22 -4.97
CA ASP A 102 17.85 11.67 -3.64
C ASP A 102 16.69 11.65 -2.60
N ARG A 103 15.93 10.54 -2.60
CA ARG A 103 14.81 10.35 -1.66
C ARG A 103 14.86 9.00 -1.00
N VAL A 104 14.22 8.89 0.17
CA VAL A 104 13.99 7.63 0.86
C VAL A 104 12.56 7.16 0.57
N THR A 105 12.42 5.95 0.05
CA THR A 105 11.12 5.30 -0.17
C THR A 105 10.78 4.40 1.02
N GLU A 106 9.62 4.62 1.62
CA GLU A 106 9.12 3.77 2.70
C GLU A 106 8.41 2.55 2.14
N VAL A 107 8.67 1.39 2.74
CA VAL A 107 8.14 0.10 2.27
C VAL A 107 7.66 -0.77 3.42
N LEU A 108 6.70 -1.67 3.13
CA LEU A 108 6.36 -2.81 3.97
C LEU A 108 6.80 -4.08 3.27
N ILE A 109 7.17 -5.09 4.06
CA ILE A 109 7.45 -6.43 3.55
C ILE A 109 6.13 -7.19 3.50
N GLU A 110 5.78 -7.71 2.33
CA GLU A 110 4.64 -8.59 2.14
C GLU A 110 4.99 -10.00 2.59
N VAL A 111 4.24 -10.51 3.57
CA VAL A 111 4.45 -11.83 4.18
C VAL A 111 3.40 -12.80 3.69
N ASN A 112 3.83 -13.99 3.27
CA ASN A 112 2.97 -15.10 2.86
C ASN A 112 2.98 -16.20 3.94
N PHE A 113 1.80 -16.61 4.38
CA PHE A 113 1.61 -17.64 5.42
C PHE A 113 1.23 -19.02 4.88
N GLY A 114 1.55 -19.32 3.63
CA GLY A 114 1.41 -20.66 3.05
C GLY A 114 0.43 -20.76 1.89
N GLU A 115 0.01 -19.66 1.33
CA GLU A 115 -0.80 -19.65 0.11
C GLU A 115 0.11 -19.75 -1.13
N VAL A 116 0.05 -20.88 -1.81
CA VAL A 116 0.95 -21.25 -2.93
C VAL A 116 0.84 -20.29 -4.13
N GLN A 117 -0.26 -19.55 -4.27
CA GLN A 117 -0.53 -18.69 -5.43
C GLN A 117 -0.48 -17.18 -5.11
N LYS A 118 -0.13 -16.78 -3.90
CA LYS A 118 -0.01 -15.38 -3.53
C LYS A 118 1.43 -14.92 -3.46
N SER A 119 1.64 -13.64 -3.79
CA SER A 119 2.91 -12.93 -3.56
C SER A 119 3.27 -12.91 -2.07
N GLY A 120 4.46 -12.48 -1.76
CA GLY A 120 4.96 -12.37 -0.40
C GLY A 120 6.09 -13.35 -0.09
N ILE A 121 6.92 -12.95 0.85
CA ILE A 121 8.02 -13.79 1.36
C ILE A 121 7.51 -14.71 2.48
N ALA A 122 8.03 -15.91 2.57
CA ALA A 122 7.70 -16.82 3.66
C ALA A 122 8.11 -16.23 5.03
N ALA A 123 7.26 -16.36 6.04
CA ALA A 123 7.46 -15.77 7.36
C ALA A 123 8.86 -16.00 7.97
N PRO A 124 9.47 -17.20 7.90
CA PRO A 124 10.82 -17.43 8.43
C PRO A 124 11.93 -16.62 7.74
N ALA A 125 11.70 -16.16 6.50
CA ALA A 125 12.69 -15.41 5.74
C ALA A 125 12.59 -13.89 5.93
N VAL A 126 11.54 -13.38 6.58
CA VAL A 126 11.27 -11.95 6.77
C VAL A 126 12.43 -11.26 7.47
N ARG A 127 12.89 -11.81 8.60
CA ARG A 127 13.99 -11.24 9.38
C ARG A 127 15.27 -11.10 8.57
N HIS A 128 15.59 -12.10 7.76
CA HIS A 128 16.78 -12.09 6.90
C HIS A 128 16.66 -11.00 5.82
N LEU A 129 15.48 -10.85 5.19
CA LEU A 129 15.25 -9.79 4.22
C LEU A 129 15.38 -8.40 4.85
N VAL A 130 14.81 -8.19 6.03
CA VAL A 130 14.90 -6.93 6.77
C VAL A 130 16.35 -6.59 7.10
N ASP A 131 17.14 -7.56 7.55
CA ASP A 131 18.56 -7.39 7.84
C ASP A 131 19.35 -6.96 6.59
N GLN A 132 19.12 -7.62 5.46
CA GLN A 132 19.74 -7.25 4.18
C GLN A 132 19.35 -5.82 3.74
N MET A 133 18.09 -5.44 3.95
CA MET A 133 17.60 -4.10 3.60
C MET A 133 18.12 -3.01 4.55
N GLY A 134 18.57 -3.35 5.75
CA GLY A 134 19.11 -2.40 6.74
C GLY A 134 20.33 -1.63 6.27
N SER A 135 21.05 -2.12 5.24
CA SER A 135 22.16 -1.41 4.61
C SER A 135 21.76 -0.44 3.49
N MET A 136 20.47 -0.41 3.11
CA MET A 136 19.98 0.41 2.01
C MET A 136 19.68 1.84 2.48
N LEU A 137 20.36 2.83 1.91
CA LEU A 137 20.26 4.24 2.35
C LEU A 137 18.95 4.91 1.89
N ASN A 138 18.39 4.47 0.77
CA ASN A 138 17.22 5.08 0.13
C ASN A 138 15.94 4.22 0.21
N VAL A 139 15.97 3.15 1.00
CA VAL A 139 14.80 2.32 1.33
C VAL A 139 14.66 2.25 2.84
N ARG A 140 13.46 2.45 3.34
CA ARG A 140 13.15 2.31 4.77
C ARG A 140 12.03 1.33 4.99
N VAL A 141 12.33 0.22 5.64
CA VAL A 141 11.30 -0.72 6.07
C VAL A 141 10.53 -0.10 7.23
N ARG A 142 9.21 0.03 7.08
CA ARG A 142 8.30 0.59 8.10
C ARG A 142 7.48 -0.49 8.80
N GLY A 143 7.49 -1.71 8.28
CA GLY A 143 6.72 -2.79 8.87
C GLY A 143 6.40 -3.91 7.92
N LEU A 144 5.30 -4.59 8.20
CA LEU A 144 4.83 -5.76 7.47
C LEU A 144 3.45 -5.53 6.87
N MET A 145 3.17 -6.28 5.81
CA MET A 145 1.85 -6.41 5.22
C MET A 145 1.54 -7.90 5.05
N CYS A 146 0.30 -8.30 5.33
CA CYS A 146 -0.20 -9.62 4.91
C CYS A 146 -1.64 -9.55 4.43
N MET A 147 -2.05 -10.58 3.72
CA MET A 147 -3.44 -10.86 3.38
C MET A 147 -3.82 -12.21 3.98
N ALA A 148 -4.99 -12.28 4.60
CA ALA A 148 -5.57 -13.55 5.01
C ALA A 148 -6.11 -14.32 3.81
N PRO A 149 -6.32 -15.63 3.92
CA PRO A 149 -7.05 -16.42 2.95
C PRO A 149 -8.46 -15.86 2.71
N ASP A 150 -8.92 -15.90 1.47
CA ASP A 150 -10.31 -15.59 1.13
C ASP A 150 -11.18 -16.82 1.45
N THR A 151 -11.73 -16.85 2.65
CA THR A 151 -12.43 -18.00 3.23
C THR A 151 -13.46 -17.55 4.26
N GLU A 152 -14.50 -18.37 4.47
CA GLU A 152 -15.47 -18.19 5.55
C GLU A 152 -14.93 -18.69 6.92
N ASP A 153 -13.82 -19.41 6.93
CA ASP A 153 -13.18 -19.90 8.17
C ASP A 153 -12.50 -18.76 8.92
N GLN A 154 -13.23 -18.14 9.83
CA GLN A 154 -12.75 -17.04 10.66
C GLN A 154 -11.59 -17.44 11.58
N ALA A 155 -11.49 -18.70 11.97
CA ALA A 155 -10.36 -19.18 12.78
C ALA A 155 -9.05 -19.17 11.97
N LEU A 156 -9.11 -19.56 10.70
CA LEU A 156 -7.96 -19.50 9.79
C LEU A 156 -7.55 -18.05 9.51
N VAL A 157 -8.52 -17.16 9.28
CA VAL A 157 -8.27 -15.72 9.09
C VAL A 157 -7.56 -15.14 10.31
N ARG A 158 -8.10 -15.35 11.50
CA ARG A 158 -7.52 -14.89 12.78
C ARG A 158 -6.12 -15.44 12.99
N ASN A 159 -5.92 -16.75 12.82
CA ASN A 159 -4.61 -17.37 12.97
C ASN A 159 -3.55 -16.74 12.03
N THR A 160 -3.94 -16.41 10.81
CA THR A 160 -3.03 -15.74 9.86
C THR A 160 -2.61 -14.36 10.37
N PHE A 161 -3.54 -13.55 10.90
CA PHE A 161 -3.24 -12.23 11.43
C PHE A 161 -2.42 -12.30 12.75
N GLU A 162 -2.73 -13.21 13.64
CA GLU A 162 -1.95 -13.43 14.87
C GLU A 162 -0.50 -13.81 14.55
N ARG A 163 -0.29 -14.74 13.62
CA ARG A 163 1.06 -15.11 13.14
C ARG A 163 1.79 -13.93 12.49
N CYS A 164 1.09 -13.08 11.75
CA CYS A 164 1.69 -11.88 11.17
C CYS A 164 2.11 -10.89 12.26
N HIS A 165 1.29 -10.72 13.29
CA HIS A 165 1.61 -9.89 14.45
C HIS A 165 2.83 -10.43 15.20
N GLU A 166 2.95 -11.74 15.41
CA GLU A 166 4.11 -12.36 16.03
C GLU A 166 5.40 -12.07 15.26
N VAL A 167 5.38 -12.24 13.92
CA VAL A 167 6.52 -11.91 13.06
C VAL A 167 6.86 -10.43 13.13
N PHE A 168 5.86 -9.55 13.17
CA PHE A 168 6.04 -8.11 13.29
C PHE A 168 6.73 -7.73 14.61
N GLU A 169 6.30 -8.29 15.74
CA GLU A 169 6.92 -8.05 17.04
C GLU A 169 8.34 -8.64 17.12
N ASP A 170 8.60 -9.79 16.48
CA ASP A 170 9.96 -10.35 16.39
C ASP A 170 10.91 -9.43 15.61
N VAL A 171 10.45 -8.91 14.47
CA VAL A 171 11.21 -7.94 13.66
C VAL A 171 11.48 -6.64 14.43
N ARG A 172 10.48 -6.10 15.13
CA ARG A 172 10.64 -4.89 15.96
C ARG A 172 11.70 -5.05 17.06
N LYS A 173 11.76 -6.21 17.69
CA LYS A 173 12.77 -6.50 18.73
C LYS A 173 14.18 -6.66 18.13
N PHE A 174 14.27 -7.09 16.88
CA PHE A 174 15.54 -7.32 16.21
C PHE A 174 16.18 -6.02 15.71
N ILE A 175 15.39 -5.06 15.26
CA ILE A 175 15.87 -3.81 14.67
C ILE A 175 16.22 -2.80 15.77
N ARG A 176 17.33 -2.06 15.57
CA ARG A 176 17.75 -0.99 16.48
C ARG A 176 16.79 0.20 16.44
N GLU A 177 16.72 0.98 17.51
CA GLU A 177 15.81 2.12 17.72
C GLU A 177 15.79 3.18 16.61
N SER A 178 16.82 3.26 15.78
CA SER A 178 16.89 4.20 14.64
C SER A 178 15.93 3.85 13.51
N ASP A 179 15.48 2.60 13.43
CA ASP A 179 14.66 2.10 12.33
C ASP A 179 13.25 1.80 12.84
N ARG A 180 12.32 2.72 12.60
CA ARG A 180 10.94 2.59 13.09
C ARG A 180 10.18 1.54 12.27
N ILE A 181 10.04 0.34 12.84
CA ILE A 181 9.07 -0.67 12.42
C ILE A 181 7.79 -0.42 13.22
N ASP A 182 6.83 0.27 12.62
CA ASP A 182 5.64 0.76 13.32
C ASP A 182 4.33 0.54 12.54
N ILE A 183 4.39 -0.03 11.34
CA ILE A 183 3.20 -0.26 10.52
C ILE A 183 2.94 -1.76 10.37
N LEU A 184 1.78 -2.20 10.84
CA LEU A 184 1.24 -3.53 10.58
C LEU A 184 -0.01 -3.40 9.70
N SER A 185 0.19 -3.61 8.39
CA SER A 185 -0.86 -3.48 7.38
C SER A 185 -1.51 -4.82 7.12
N MET A 186 -2.70 -5.03 7.65
CA MET A 186 -3.52 -6.23 7.41
C MET A 186 -5.00 -5.91 7.59
N GLY A 187 -5.86 -6.72 6.97
CA GLY A 187 -7.30 -6.51 6.97
C GLY A 187 -7.81 -5.75 5.74
N MET A 188 -8.87 -6.30 5.17
CA MET A 188 -9.64 -5.77 4.04
C MET A 188 -11.12 -5.66 4.41
N SER A 189 -12.01 -5.35 3.47
CA SER A 189 -13.43 -5.09 3.72
C SER A 189 -14.16 -6.20 4.50
N ASN A 190 -13.73 -7.46 4.38
CA ASN A 190 -14.42 -8.61 5.00
C ASN A 190 -13.80 -9.07 6.33
N ASP A 191 -12.59 -8.60 6.67
CA ASP A 191 -11.81 -9.15 7.78
C ASP A 191 -11.06 -8.09 8.60
N PHE A 192 -11.29 -6.79 8.33
CA PHE A 192 -10.56 -5.69 9.00
C PHE A 192 -10.81 -5.63 10.50
N GLU A 193 -12.00 -6.00 10.99
CA GLU A 193 -12.30 -6.02 12.43
C GLU A 193 -11.40 -7.04 13.14
N THR A 194 -11.36 -8.28 12.60
CA THR A 194 -10.46 -9.33 13.10
C THR A 194 -8.99 -8.91 13.01
N ALA A 195 -8.58 -8.23 11.93
CA ALA A 195 -7.22 -7.73 11.79
C ALA A 195 -6.88 -6.69 12.86
N ILE A 196 -7.79 -5.76 13.19
CA ILE A 196 -7.62 -4.75 14.25
C ILE A 196 -7.47 -5.44 15.62
N GLU A 197 -8.32 -6.41 15.93
CA GLU A 197 -8.22 -7.20 17.15
C GLU A 197 -6.87 -7.93 17.26
N CYS A 198 -6.28 -8.34 16.15
CA CYS A 198 -4.96 -8.97 16.09
C CYS A 198 -3.80 -7.95 16.00
N GLY A 199 -4.06 -6.64 16.19
CA GLY A 199 -3.04 -5.61 16.28
C GLY A 199 -2.73 -4.84 15.01
N ALA A 200 -3.54 -4.94 13.94
CA ALA A 200 -3.39 -4.10 12.76
C ALA A 200 -3.55 -2.61 13.12
N ASN A 201 -2.64 -1.78 12.63
CA ASN A 201 -2.75 -0.32 12.76
C ASN A 201 -2.90 0.39 11.41
N LEU A 202 -2.93 -0.37 10.32
CA LEU A 202 -3.30 0.08 8.98
C LEU A 202 -4.16 -0.97 8.30
N VAL A 203 -5.39 -0.61 7.92
CA VAL A 203 -6.31 -1.47 7.17
C VAL A 203 -6.47 -0.97 5.74
N ARG A 204 -6.81 -1.87 4.80
CA ARG A 204 -6.94 -1.60 3.38
C ARG A 204 -8.38 -1.82 2.92
N ILE A 205 -9.23 -0.86 3.18
CA ILE A 205 -10.67 -0.95 2.90
C ILE A 205 -10.96 -0.44 1.48
N GLY A 206 -11.53 -1.29 0.65
CA GLY A 206 -11.99 -0.95 -0.69
C GLY A 206 -13.51 -0.98 -0.76
N HIS A 207 -14.07 -2.12 -1.07
CA HIS A 207 -15.50 -2.31 -1.32
C HIS A 207 -16.43 -1.68 -0.26
N ALA A 208 -16.12 -1.81 1.02
CA ALA A 208 -16.93 -1.22 2.09
C ALA A 208 -16.97 0.32 2.10
N ILE A 209 -16.04 1.00 1.39
CA ILE A 209 -16.02 2.47 1.26
C ILE A 209 -16.52 2.90 -0.12
N VAL A 210 -16.03 2.25 -1.19
CA VAL A 210 -16.26 2.70 -2.56
C VAL A 210 -17.42 1.96 -3.27
N GLY A 211 -18.02 0.97 -2.61
CA GLY A 211 -19.11 0.18 -3.17
C GLY A 211 -18.69 -0.77 -4.28
N ASP A 212 -19.68 -1.29 -5.00
CA ASP A 212 -19.47 -2.11 -6.17
C ASP A 212 -18.83 -1.32 -7.31
N PRO A 213 -18.03 -1.98 -8.17
CA PRO A 213 -17.44 -1.30 -9.30
C PRO A 213 -18.54 -0.73 -10.18
N VAL A 214 -18.44 0.55 -10.50
CA VAL A 214 -19.22 1.13 -11.58
C VAL A 214 -18.74 0.44 -12.85
N VAL A 215 -19.61 -0.34 -13.49
CA VAL A 215 -19.32 -0.94 -14.80
C VAL A 215 -19.35 0.19 -15.82
N GLU A 216 -18.22 0.86 -16.02
CA GLU A 216 -18.00 1.66 -17.21
C GLU A 216 -17.87 0.66 -18.37
N SER A 217 -18.85 0.70 -19.26
CA SER A 217 -18.87 -0.10 -20.48
C SER A 217 -17.72 0.35 -21.38
N GLY A 218 -16.62 -0.35 -21.34
CA GLY A 218 -15.46 -0.14 -22.21
C GLY A 218 -14.13 -0.26 -21.49
N GLU A 219 -13.35 -1.28 -21.91
CA GLU A 219 -11.93 -1.50 -21.60
C GLU A 219 -11.59 -2.37 -20.38
N ASP A 220 -12.07 -3.60 -20.35
CA ASP A 220 -11.32 -4.73 -19.79
C ASP A 220 -10.68 -5.52 -20.95
N GLU A 221 -9.60 -5.00 -21.52
CA GLU A 221 -8.66 -5.89 -22.21
C GLU A 221 -7.75 -6.53 -21.15
N PRO A 222 -7.67 -7.87 -21.10
CA PRO A 222 -6.66 -8.53 -20.29
C PRO A 222 -5.30 -8.26 -20.91
N ASP A 223 -4.38 -7.64 -20.15
CA ASP A 223 -2.96 -7.60 -20.51
C ASP A 223 -2.45 -9.06 -20.61
N LEU A 224 -2.54 -9.61 -21.82
CA LEU A 224 -1.72 -10.73 -22.28
C LEU A 224 -0.35 -10.14 -22.62
N ASP A 225 0.60 -10.30 -21.67
CA ASP A 225 2.02 -10.62 -21.90
C ASP A 225 2.80 -10.56 -20.57
#